data_5f6df033222c046f2f2d83dcf3c8fb13
#
_entry.id   5f6df033222c046f2f2d83dcf3c8fb13
#
_cell.length_a   1.000
_cell.length_b   1.000
_cell.length_c   1.000
_cell.angle_alpha   90.00
_cell.angle_beta   90.00
_cell.angle_gamma   90.00
#
_symmetry.space_group_name_H-M   'P 1'
#
loop_
_entity.id
_entity.type
_entity.pdbx_description
1 polymer ?
#
loop_
_entity_poly.entity_id
_entity_poly.type
_entity_poly.pdbx_seq_one_letter_code
_entity_poly.pdbx_strand_id
1 'polypeptide(L)'
;METASLQTPSGEVIEGEALNELAKHYQVIQSIVDRLSRTIDEDALRAIASGTQLNLDTEKAANDSAERLRLALADPSNPLALPPEIIVQKEDRTERFRLLLSRRIHGNLKLSTINSDFVHGDDYQSLANAAAVLSGKVLPGTKVRRGDPDKNLKEQTIHDFRGAFSWLLSEAERVLSRQRYKGLGEMNPSQLW
;
A
#
# COMPACT_ATOMS: atom_id res chain seq x y z
N MET A 1 -12.48 0.79 15.99
CA MET A 1 -12.37 -0.47 15.23
C MET A 1 -13.00 -1.68 15.93
N GLU A 2 -13.58 -1.50 17.11
CA GLU A 2 -14.12 -2.60 17.94
C GLU A 2 -15.21 -3.49 17.28
N THR A 3 -15.81 -3.02 16.20
CA THR A 3 -16.88 -3.75 15.49
C THR A 3 -16.47 -4.15 14.06
N ALA A 4 -15.17 -4.10 13.74
CA ALA A 4 -14.66 -4.46 12.42
C ALA A 4 -13.97 -5.82 12.45
N SER A 5 -14.17 -6.62 11.41
CA SER A 5 -13.48 -7.89 11.23
C SER A 5 -13.17 -8.16 9.75
N LEU A 6 -12.16 -8.98 9.52
CA LEU A 6 -11.85 -9.56 8.22
C LEU A 6 -12.11 -11.07 8.28
N GLN A 7 -12.83 -11.59 7.33
CA GLN A 7 -13.03 -13.02 7.17
C GLN A 7 -12.34 -13.50 5.90
N THR A 8 -11.32 -14.33 6.06
CA THR A 8 -10.60 -14.93 4.94
C THR A 8 -11.47 -15.94 4.20
N PRO A 9 -11.16 -16.27 2.95
CA PRO A 9 -11.87 -17.34 2.22
C PRO A 9 -11.77 -18.70 2.91
N SER A 10 -10.73 -18.93 3.72
CA SER A 10 -10.58 -20.15 4.55
C SER A 10 -11.47 -20.19 5.79
N GLY A 11 -12.19 -19.08 6.08
CA GLY A 11 -13.06 -18.95 7.25
C GLY A 11 -12.39 -18.39 8.51
N GLU A 12 -11.08 -18.07 8.46
CA GLU A 12 -10.39 -17.42 9.57
C GLU A 12 -10.95 -15.99 9.76
N VAL A 13 -11.23 -15.61 11.00
CA VAL A 13 -11.70 -14.27 11.34
C VAL A 13 -10.58 -13.52 12.06
N ILE A 14 -10.24 -12.34 11.55
CA ILE A 14 -9.25 -11.43 12.13
C ILE A 14 -9.98 -10.20 12.64
N GLU A 15 -9.93 -9.97 13.95
CA GLU A 15 -10.65 -8.88 14.62
C GLU A 15 -9.87 -8.34 15.82
N GLY A 16 -10.38 -7.27 16.43
CA GLY A 16 -9.82 -6.69 17.65
C GLY A 16 -8.38 -6.25 17.51
N GLU A 17 -7.52 -6.75 18.40
CA GLU A 17 -6.10 -6.36 18.46
C GLU A 17 -5.32 -6.84 17.23
N ALA A 18 -5.60 -8.04 16.73
CA ALA A 18 -4.96 -8.56 15.52
C ALA A 18 -5.23 -7.67 14.30
N LEU A 19 -6.48 -7.22 14.13
CA LEU A 19 -6.82 -6.28 13.05
C LEU A 19 -6.15 -4.91 13.25
N ASN A 20 -6.04 -4.44 14.50
CA ASN A 20 -5.35 -3.18 14.81
C ASN A 20 -3.86 -3.25 14.46
N GLU A 21 -3.20 -4.36 14.75
CA GLU A 21 -1.78 -4.56 14.39
C GLU A 21 -1.59 -4.54 12.85
N LEU A 22 -2.44 -5.25 12.10
CA LEU A 22 -2.40 -5.19 10.64
C LEU A 22 -2.63 -3.76 10.11
N ALA A 23 -3.57 -3.03 10.72
CA ALA A 23 -3.84 -1.64 10.37
C ALA A 23 -2.63 -0.73 10.62
N LYS A 24 -1.90 -0.90 11.72
CA LYS A 24 -0.67 -0.14 12.01
C LYS A 24 0.41 -0.40 10.94
N HIS A 25 0.65 -1.66 10.59
CA HIS A 25 1.60 -2.00 9.53
C HIS A 25 1.20 -1.39 8.19
N TYR A 26 -0.09 -1.42 7.85
CA TYR A 26 -0.57 -0.77 6.64
C TYR A 26 -0.39 0.76 6.66
N GLN A 27 -0.60 1.41 7.81
CA GLN A 27 -0.36 2.85 7.96
C GLN A 27 1.12 3.21 7.75
N VAL A 28 2.05 2.37 8.22
CA VAL A 28 3.49 2.54 7.95
C VAL A 28 3.76 2.48 6.45
N ILE A 29 3.24 1.46 5.76
CA ILE A 29 3.35 1.35 4.30
C ILE A 29 2.82 2.62 3.62
N GLN A 30 1.59 3.04 3.97
CA GLN A 30 0.95 4.20 3.34
C GLN A 30 1.78 5.48 3.56
N SER A 31 2.28 5.69 4.77
CA SER A 31 3.13 6.84 5.10
C SER A 31 4.42 6.89 4.26
N ILE A 32 5.08 5.74 4.09
CA ILE A 32 6.30 5.64 3.28
C ILE A 32 5.97 5.88 1.79
N VAL A 33 4.92 5.24 1.28
CA VAL A 33 4.46 5.41 -0.10
C VAL A 33 4.11 6.88 -0.40
N ASP A 34 3.33 7.53 0.44
CA ASP A 34 2.92 8.93 0.25
C ASP A 34 4.13 9.88 0.23
N ARG A 35 5.13 9.61 1.07
CA ARG A 35 6.36 10.41 1.15
C ARG A 35 7.27 10.20 -0.06
N LEU A 36 7.46 8.94 -0.48
CA LEU A 36 8.45 8.59 -1.50
C LEU A 36 7.88 8.57 -2.93
N SER A 37 6.56 8.60 -3.14
CA SER A 37 5.92 8.54 -4.47
C SER A 37 6.27 9.71 -5.41
N ARG A 38 6.90 10.76 -4.87
CA ARG A 38 7.44 11.88 -5.65
C ARG A 38 8.74 11.52 -6.39
N THR A 39 9.53 10.62 -5.84
CA THR A 39 10.87 10.23 -6.33
C THR A 39 10.93 8.80 -6.85
N ILE A 40 10.19 7.89 -6.22
CA ILE A 40 10.08 6.48 -6.60
C ILE A 40 8.68 6.23 -7.15
N ASP A 41 8.56 5.34 -8.13
CA ASP A 41 7.26 4.95 -8.69
C ASP A 41 6.36 4.35 -7.59
N GLU A 42 5.13 4.85 -7.47
CA GLU A 42 4.19 4.44 -6.41
C GLU A 42 3.86 2.95 -6.48
N ASP A 43 3.63 2.42 -7.69
CA ASP A 43 3.30 1.01 -7.84
C ASP A 43 4.50 0.11 -7.52
N ALA A 44 5.73 0.58 -7.80
CA ALA A 44 6.95 -0.12 -7.38
C ALA A 44 7.08 -0.18 -5.85
N LEU A 45 6.79 0.93 -5.13
CA LEU A 45 6.75 0.92 -3.66
C LEU A 45 5.68 -0.04 -3.13
N ARG A 46 4.52 -0.07 -3.75
CA ARG A 46 3.43 -1.00 -3.40
C ARG A 46 3.79 -2.46 -3.70
N ALA A 47 4.50 -2.73 -4.79
CA ALA A 47 4.99 -4.07 -5.11
C ALA A 47 6.00 -4.57 -4.06
N ILE A 48 6.91 -3.69 -3.59
CA ILE A 48 7.82 -4.00 -2.47
C ILE A 48 7.02 -4.28 -1.20
N ALA A 49 6.04 -3.43 -0.88
CA ALA A 49 5.15 -3.61 0.26
C ALA A 49 4.25 -4.86 0.16
N SER A 50 4.13 -5.44 -1.02
CA SER A 50 3.44 -6.72 -1.26
C SER A 50 4.39 -7.93 -1.26
N GLY A 51 5.68 -7.72 -0.96
CA GLY A 51 6.67 -8.79 -0.80
C GLY A 51 7.68 -8.94 -1.93
N THR A 52 7.68 -8.04 -2.93
CA THR A 52 8.73 -8.04 -3.98
C THR A 52 10.06 -7.61 -3.37
N GLN A 53 11.00 -8.54 -3.31
CA GLN A 53 12.33 -8.29 -2.76
C GLN A 53 13.28 -7.79 -3.86
N LEU A 54 14.08 -6.77 -3.53
CA LEU A 54 15.11 -6.20 -4.38
C LEU A 54 16.50 -6.40 -3.78
N ASN A 55 17.47 -6.69 -4.65
CA ASN A 55 18.88 -6.71 -4.31
C ASN A 55 19.63 -6.04 -5.47
N LEU A 56 20.45 -5.02 -5.16
CA LEU A 56 21.15 -4.19 -6.12
C LEU A 56 22.68 -4.26 -5.95
N ASP A 57 23.20 -5.25 -5.21
CA ASP A 57 24.61 -5.38 -4.89
C ASP A 57 25.45 -5.88 -6.07
N THR A 58 24.86 -6.69 -6.95
CA THR A 58 25.54 -7.22 -8.13
C THR A 58 24.65 -7.05 -9.38
N GLU A 59 25.28 -7.02 -10.56
CA GLU A 59 24.56 -6.88 -11.82
C GLU A 59 23.50 -7.98 -12.02
N LYS A 60 23.85 -9.21 -11.71
CA LYS A 60 22.91 -10.35 -11.80
C LYS A 60 21.71 -10.15 -10.85
N ALA A 61 22.00 -9.84 -9.59
CA ALA A 61 20.93 -9.62 -8.58
C ALA A 61 20.03 -8.44 -8.94
N ALA A 62 20.60 -7.38 -9.53
CA ALA A 62 19.84 -6.23 -10.00
C ALA A 62 18.95 -6.58 -11.20
N ASN A 63 19.45 -7.36 -12.16
CA ASN A 63 18.66 -7.86 -13.29
C ASN A 63 17.51 -8.79 -12.81
N ASP A 64 17.79 -9.72 -11.89
CA ASP A 64 16.78 -10.59 -11.30
C ASP A 64 15.73 -9.77 -10.52
N SER A 65 16.14 -8.68 -9.86
CA SER A 65 15.23 -7.76 -9.16
C SER A 65 14.38 -6.95 -10.13
N ALA A 66 14.96 -6.49 -11.24
CA ALA A 66 14.22 -5.79 -12.29
C ALA A 66 13.14 -6.68 -12.90
N GLU A 67 13.45 -7.96 -13.13
CA GLU A 67 12.48 -8.91 -13.70
C GLU A 67 11.35 -9.21 -12.69
N ARG A 68 11.67 -9.47 -11.41
CA ARG A 68 10.65 -9.63 -10.37
C ARG A 68 9.74 -8.42 -10.26
N LEU A 69 10.32 -7.22 -10.28
CA LEU A 69 9.54 -5.99 -10.21
C LEU A 69 8.67 -5.81 -11.46
N ARG A 70 9.18 -6.11 -12.66
CA ARG A 70 8.40 -6.06 -13.91
C ARG A 70 7.20 -6.98 -13.86
N LEU A 71 7.37 -8.21 -13.37
CA LEU A 71 6.30 -9.18 -13.19
C LEU A 71 5.25 -8.70 -12.17
N ALA A 72 5.70 -8.12 -11.06
CA ALA A 72 4.82 -7.59 -10.02
C ALA A 72 4.02 -6.36 -10.50
N LEU A 73 4.56 -5.59 -11.46
CA LEU A 73 3.91 -4.41 -12.04
C LEU A 73 3.07 -4.71 -13.29
N ALA A 74 3.09 -5.93 -13.78
CA ALA A 74 2.20 -6.36 -14.84
C ALA A 74 0.77 -6.46 -14.31
N ASP A 75 -0.18 -5.86 -15.03
CA ASP A 75 -1.60 -5.95 -14.69
C ASP A 75 -2.26 -7.08 -15.49
N PRO A 76 -2.55 -8.24 -14.86
CA PRO A 76 -3.16 -9.37 -15.56
C PRO A 76 -4.58 -9.06 -16.06
N SER A 77 -5.26 -8.08 -15.45
CA SER A 77 -6.62 -7.68 -15.81
C SER A 77 -6.67 -6.74 -17.01
N ASN A 78 -5.54 -6.09 -17.32
CA ASN A 78 -5.41 -5.18 -18.46
C ASN A 78 -4.17 -5.50 -19.31
N PRO A 79 -4.23 -6.50 -20.20
CA PRO A 79 -3.11 -6.90 -21.05
C PRO A 79 -2.59 -5.80 -21.98
N LEU A 80 -3.37 -4.73 -22.17
CA LEU A 80 -2.98 -3.56 -22.97
C LEU A 80 -2.20 -2.51 -22.17
N ALA A 81 -2.23 -2.58 -20.82
CA ALA A 81 -1.41 -1.75 -19.96
C ALA A 81 0.03 -2.27 -19.98
N LEU A 82 0.89 -1.60 -20.72
CA LEU A 82 2.31 -1.94 -20.74
C LEU A 82 2.91 -1.68 -19.36
N PRO A 83 3.63 -2.66 -18.78
CA PRO A 83 4.39 -2.42 -17.56
C PRO A 83 5.46 -1.34 -17.82
N PRO A 84 5.95 -0.67 -16.77
CA PRO A 84 7.02 0.28 -16.92
C PRO A 84 8.27 -0.39 -17.50
N GLU A 85 9.00 0.33 -18.34
CA GLU A 85 10.32 -0.10 -18.75
C GLU A 85 11.27 0.03 -17.55
N ILE A 86 12.03 -1.02 -17.27
CA ILE A 86 12.98 -1.05 -16.15
C ILE A 86 14.36 -1.34 -16.71
N ILE A 87 15.30 -0.41 -16.50
CA ILE A 87 16.68 -0.51 -16.95
C ILE A 87 17.58 -0.60 -15.72
N VAL A 88 18.50 -1.58 -15.73
CA VAL A 88 19.57 -1.70 -14.72
C VAL A 88 20.74 -0.84 -15.13
N GLN A 89 21.23 0.00 -14.23
CA GLN A 89 22.39 0.85 -14.44
C GLN A 89 23.31 0.77 -13.25
N LYS A 90 24.64 0.71 -13.50
CA LYS A 90 25.66 0.83 -12.45
C LYS A 90 25.66 2.25 -11.88
N GLU A 91 25.81 2.38 -10.57
CA GLU A 91 25.95 3.67 -9.90
C GLU A 91 27.37 4.23 -10.10
N ASP A 92 27.49 5.55 -10.29
CA ASP A 92 28.77 6.18 -10.65
C ASP A 92 29.83 6.15 -9.53
N ARG A 93 29.40 6.03 -8.26
CA ARG A 93 30.28 6.15 -7.09
C ARG A 93 30.41 4.87 -6.28
N THR A 94 29.68 3.83 -6.63
CA THR A 94 29.64 2.56 -5.93
C THR A 94 29.77 1.41 -6.92
N GLU A 95 30.11 0.22 -6.43
CA GLU A 95 30.06 -0.99 -7.26
C GLU A 95 28.64 -1.57 -7.38
N ARG A 96 27.65 -0.85 -6.83
CA ARG A 96 26.23 -1.25 -6.77
C ARG A 96 25.47 -0.77 -8.00
N PHE A 97 24.22 -1.19 -8.08
CA PHE A 97 23.34 -0.92 -9.21
C PHE A 97 22.11 -0.14 -8.78
N ARG A 98 21.44 0.49 -9.75
CA ARG A 98 20.16 1.16 -9.59
C ARG A 98 19.19 0.72 -10.68
N LEU A 99 17.90 0.80 -10.40
CA LEU A 99 16.84 0.57 -11.35
C LEU A 99 16.27 1.92 -11.80
N LEU A 100 16.25 2.15 -13.10
CA LEU A 100 15.56 3.27 -13.73
C LEU A 100 14.24 2.77 -14.28
N LEU A 101 13.15 3.33 -13.76
CA LEU A 101 11.81 3.01 -14.22
C LEU A 101 11.29 4.15 -15.08
N SER A 102 10.79 3.82 -16.27
CA SER A 102 10.12 4.77 -17.13
C SER A 102 8.68 4.33 -17.41
N ARG A 103 7.74 5.22 -17.20
CA ARG A 103 6.30 4.98 -17.41
C ARG A 103 5.67 6.14 -18.14
N ARG A 104 4.81 5.86 -19.10
CA ARG A 104 3.97 6.88 -19.76
C ARG A 104 2.65 7.03 -19.00
N ILE A 105 2.39 8.25 -18.51
CA ILE A 105 1.15 8.62 -17.82
C ILE A 105 0.54 9.80 -18.55
N HIS A 106 -0.63 9.62 -19.13
CA HIS A 106 -1.33 10.67 -19.92
C HIS A 106 -0.44 11.31 -20.99
N GLY A 107 0.40 10.50 -21.68
CA GLY A 107 1.31 10.97 -22.73
C GLY A 107 2.65 11.51 -22.21
N ASN A 108 2.80 11.82 -20.94
CA ASN A 108 4.05 12.27 -20.34
C ASN A 108 4.90 11.09 -19.86
N LEU A 109 6.21 11.19 -20.06
CA LEU A 109 7.16 10.21 -19.54
C LEU A 109 7.51 10.57 -18.08
N LYS A 110 7.13 9.71 -17.15
CA LYS A 110 7.54 9.79 -15.75
C LYS A 110 8.75 8.87 -15.55
N LEU A 111 9.84 9.45 -15.08
CA LEU A 111 11.06 8.71 -14.69
C LEU A 111 11.13 8.63 -13.17
N SER A 112 11.52 7.48 -12.66
CA SER A 112 11.81 7.26 -11.25
C SER A 112 13.01 6.34 -11.08
N THR A 113 13.67 6.43 -9.94
CA THR A 113 14.91 5.70 -9.68
C THR A 113 14.80 4.98 -8.33
N ILE A 114 15.15 3.70 -8.32
CA ILE A 114 15.39 2.92 -7.11
C ILE A 114 16.88 2.67 -7.03
N ASN A 115 17.55 3.30 -6.08
CA ASN A 115 19.00 3.18 -5.87
C ASN A 115 19.33 2.19 -4.74
N SER A 116 20.62 1.88 -4.62
CA SER A 116 21.11 0.98 -3.58
C SER A 116 20.90 1.53 -2.17
N ASP A 117 21.00 2.86 -1.98
CA ASP A 117 20.79 3.49 -0.68
C ASP A 117 19.37 3.30 -0.16
N PHE A 118 18.38 3.37 -1.05
CA PHE A 118 16.99 3.07 -0.67
C PHE A 118 16.84 1.59 -0.27
N VAL A 119 17.37 0.65 -1.05
CA VAL A 119 17.26 -0.80 -0.79
C VAL A 119 17.93 -1.22 0.52
N HIS A 120 18.98 -0.51 0.95
CA HIS A 120 19.66 -0.73 2.23
C HIS A 120 19.13 0.17 3.36
N GLY A 121 18.20 1.08 3.05
CA GLY A 121 17.66 2.04 4.01
C GLY A 121 16.51 1.51 4.86
N ASP A 122 16.21 2.24 5.93
CA ASP A 122 15.17 1.89 6.91
C ASP A 122 13.77 1.85 6.31
N ASP A 123 13.50 2.66 5.30
CA ASP A 123 12.21 2.68 4.60
C ASP A 123 11.94 1.36 3.88
N TYR A 124 12.94 0.85 3.17
CA TYR A 124 12.82 -0.45 2.50
C TYR A 124 12.65 -1.59 3.51
N GLN A 125 13.41 -1.59 4.59
CA GLN A 125 13.26 -2.59 5.65
C GLN A 125 11.87 -2.52 6.30
N SER A 126 11.36 -1.31 6.53
CA SER A 126 10.01 -1.11 7.07
C SER A 126 8.92 -1.62 6.13
N LEU A 127 9.05 -1.38 4.81
CA LEU A 127 8.15 -1.94 3.80
C LEU A 127 8.22 -3.48 3.77
N ALA A 128 9.42 -4.06 3.79
CA ALA A 128 9.62 -5.51 3.76
C ALA A 128 9.07 -6.20 5.02
N ASN A 129 9.28 -5.60 6.19
CA ASN A 129 8.76 -6.11 7.46
C ASN A 129 7.23 -6.06 7.48
N ALA A 130 6.64 -4.94 7.06
CA ALA A 130 5.19 -4.81 6.97
C ALA A 130 4.59 -5.78 5.94
N ALA A 131 5.26 -5.99 4.80
CA ALA A 131 4.87 -6.98 3.81
C ALA A 131 4.84 -8.40 4.40
N ALA A 132 5.84 -8.78 5.18
CA ALA A 132 5.90 -10.09 5.82
C ALA A 132 4.74 -10.32 6.79
N VAL A 133 4.34 -9.29 7.55
CA VAL A 133 3.20 -9.37 8.48
C VAL A 133 1.86 -9.45 7.74
N LEU A 134 1.70 -8.70 6.65
CA LEU A 134 0.45 -8.65 5.87
C LEU A 134 0.31 -9.84 4.91
N SER A 135 1.42 -10.51 4.58
CA SER A 135 1.44 -11.63 3.64
C SER A 135 0.52 -12.76 4.09
N GLY A 136 -0.35 -13.20 3.19
CA GLY A 136 -1.30 -14.30 3.44
C GLY A 136 -2.47 -13.94 4.37
N LYS A 137 -2.51 -12.74 4.96
CA LYS A 137 -3.60 -12.31 5.87
C LYS A 137 -4.84 -11.80 5.14
N VAL A 138 -4.66 -11.24 3.94
CA VAL A 138 -5.77 -10.83 3.08
C VAL A 138 -5.54 -11.42 1.70
N LEU A 139 -6.44 -12.31 1.31
CA LEU A 139 -6.45 -12.98 0.01
C LEU A 139 -7.62 -12.45 -0.83
N PRO A 140 -7.56 -12.55 -2.16
CA PRO A 140 -8.73 -12.26 -2.99
C PRO A 140 -9.95 -13.05 -2.53
N GLY A 141 -11.09 -12.35 -2.36
CA GLY A 141 -12.30 -12.95 -1.82
C GLY A 141 -12.46 -12.85 -0.30
N THR A 142 -11.50 -12.26 0.43
CA THR A 142 -11.67 -11.89 1.84
C THR A 142 -12.84 -10.93 1.99
N LYS A 143 -13.65 -11.10 3.04
CA LYS A 143 -14.75 -10.21 3.37
C LYS A 143 -14.36 -9.29 4.52
N VAL A 144 -14.48 -7.99 4.30
CA VAL A 144 -14.40 -7.01 5.38
C VAL A 144 -15.81 -6.77 5.93
N ARG A 145 -15.94 -6.76 7.23
CA ARG A 145 -17.22 -6.59 7.95
C ARG A 145 -17.11 -5.49 8.99
N ARG A 146 -18.21 -4.80 9.20
CA ARG A 146 -18.38 -3.83 10.27
C ARG A 146 -19.82 -3.81 10.76
N GLY A 147 -19.99 -3.72 12.07
CA GLY A 147 -21.28 -3.64 12.74
C GLY A 147 -21.62 -4.88 13.54
N ASP A 148 -22.82 -4.85 14.14
CA ASP A 148 -23.36 -5.95 14.93
C ASP A 148 -24.02 -6.96 13.98
N PRO A 149 -23.68 -8.26 14.06
CA PRO A 149 -24.26 -9.31 13.24
C PRO A 149 -25.82 -9.34 13.27
N ASP A 150 -26.40 -8.95 14.41
CA ASP A 150 -27.86 -9.03 14.63
C ASP A 150 -28.61 -7.75 14.24
N LYS A 151 -27.91 -6.63 13.95
CA LYS A 151 -28.58 -5.34 13.74
C LYS A 151 -28.18 -4.62 12.46
N ASN A 152 -26.90 -4.43 12.20
CA ASN A 152 -26.40 -3.55 11.13
C ASN A 152 -25.07 -4.06 10.53
N LEU A 153 -25.00 -5.36 10.21
CA LEU A 153 -23.82 -5.90 9.57
C LEU A 153 -23.68 -5.38 8.14
N LYS A 154 -22.59 -4.69 7.89
CA LYS A 154 -22.16 -4.33 6.54
C LYS A 154 -20.97 -5.17 6.16
N GLU A 155 -20.98 -5.71 4.95
CA GLU A 155 -19.85 -6.47 4.42
C GLU A 155 -19.52 -6.07 2.99
N GLN A 156 -18.25 -6.21 2.63
CA GLN A 156 -17.75 -6.06 1.26
C GLN A 156 -16.67 -7.10 1.00
N THR A 157 -16.72 -7.71 -0.18
CA THR A 157 -15.63 -8.55 -0.67
C THR A 157 -14.50 -7.70 -1.19
N ILE A 158 -13.28 -8.03 -0.80
CA ILE A 158 -12.06 -7.29 -1.12
C ILE A 158 -11.04 -8.21 -1.78
N HIS A 159 -10.09 -7.60 -2.49
CA HIS A 159 -9.00 -8.32 -3.16
C HIS A 159 -7.66 -8.17 -2.45
N ASP A 160 -7.49 -7.06 -1.71
CA ASP A 160 -6.27 -6.71 -1.00
C ASP A 160 -6.55 -5.94 0.29
N PHE A 161 -5.51 -5.73 1.08
CA PHE A 161 -5.62 -5.00 2.35
C PHE A 161 -5.94 -3.51 2.15
N ARG A 162 -5.52 -2.93 1.03
CA ARG A 162 -5.84 -1.54 0.66
C ARG A 162 -7.36 -1.36 0.51
N GLY A 163 -8.02 -2.27 -0.20
CA GLY A 163 -9.47 -2.26 -0.35
C GLY A 163 -10.19 -2.38 0.98
N ALA A 164 -9.71 -3.29 1.87
CA ALA A 164 -10.27 -3.44 3.22
C ALA A 164 -10.16 -2.14 4.01
N PHE A 165 -8.98 -1.55 4.05
CA PHE A 165 -8.72 -0.37 4.87
C PHE A 165 -9.44 0.86 4.33
N SER A 166 -9.47 1.06 3.02
CA SER A 166 -10.21 2.14 2.38
C SER A 166 -11.71 2.05 2.68
N TRP A 167 -12.27 0.84 2.62
CA TRP A 167 -13.68 0.63 2.95
C TRP A 167 -13.97 0.91 4.43
N LEU A 168 -13.14 0.40 5.35
CA LEU A 168 -13.28 0.66 6.79
C LEU A 168 -13.21 2.15 7.12
N LEU A 169 -12.30 2.89 6.49
CA LEU A 169 -12.19 4.33 6.65
C LEU A 169 -13.43 5.06 6.12
N SER A 170 -13.91 4.69 4.93
CA SER A 170 -15.12 5.28 4.35
C SER A 170 -16.36 5.06 5.21
N GLU A 171 -16.50 3.86 5.78
CA GLU A 171 -17.58 3.56 6.70
C GLU A 171 -17.43 4.30 8.05
N ALA A 172 -16.20 4.51 8.52
CA ALA A 172 -15.97 5.33 9.70
C ALA A 172 -16.34 6.80 9.47
N GLU A 173 -15.97 7.35 8.31
CA GLU A 173 -16.28 8.73 7.94
C GLU A 173 -17.79 8.98 7.77
N ARG A 174 -18.55 8.00 7.29
CA ARG A 174 -20.03 8.09 7.19
C ARG A 174 -20.71 8.23 8.54
N VAL A 175 -20.13 7.65 9.59
CA VAL A 175 -20.69 7.72 10.96
C VAL A 175 -20.28 9.01 11.66
N LEU A 176 -19.12 9.59 11.29
CA LEU A 176 -18.66 10.86 11.82
C LEU A 176 -19.37 12.00 11.07
N SER A 177 -20.39 12.60 11.68
CA SER A 177 -20.98 13.83 11.14
C SER A 177 -19.96 14.97 11.29
N ARG A 178 -19.33 15.37 10.18
CA ARG A 178 -18.43 16.53 10.14
C ARG A 178 -19.26 17.80 9.95
N GLN A 179 -19.43 18.60 10.99
CA GLN A 179 -19.95 19.95 10.87
C GLN A 179 -18.82 20.89 10.45
N ARG A 180 -18.97 21.52 9.30
CA ARG A 180 -18.06 22.57 8.82
C ARG A 180 -18.67 23.92 9.14
N TYR A 181 -18.07 24.65 10.08
CA TYR A 181 -18.46 26.03 10.41
C TYR A 181 -17.69 27.01 9.52
N LYS A 182 -18.39 28.00 8.98
CA LYS A 182 -17.78 29.08 8.18
C LYS A 182 -17.22 30.20 9.05
N GLY A 183 -17.61 30.26 10.33
CA GLY A 183 -17.15 31.24 11.33
C GLY A 183 -17.65 30.90 12.72
N LEU A 184 -17.09 31.55 13.73
CA LEU A 184 -17.43 31.34 15.14
C LEU A 184 -18.91 31.67 15.47
N GLY A 185 -19.55 32.56 14.70
CA GLY A 185 -20.96 32.90 14.86
C GLY A 185 -21.95 31.79 14.47
N GLU A 186 -21.48 30.71 13.81
CA GLU A 186 -22.32 29.56 13.43
C GLU A 186 -22.24 28.44 14.47
N MET A 187 -21.40 28.57 15.50
CA MET A 187 -21.23 27.60 16.57
C MET A 187 -22.14 27.91 17.75
N ASN A 188 -22.80 26.87 18.28
CA ASN A 188 -23.50 27.04 19.55
C ASN A 188 -22.51 27.25 20.70
N PRO A 189 -22.88 28.03 21.74
CA PRO A 189 -21.99 28.30 22.89
C PRO A 189 -21.41 27.03 23.54
N SER A 190 -22.16 25.95 23.57
CA SER A 190 -21.74 24.63 24.10
C SER A 190 -20.68 23.92 23.24
N GLN A 191 -20.37 24.40 22.05
CA GLN A 191 -19.36 23.85 21.13
C GLN A 191 -18.06 24.67 21.13
N LEU A 192 -18.03 25.76 21.89
CA LEU A 192 -16.87 26.65 22.05
C LEU A 192 -16.02 26.34 23.29
N TRP A 193 -16.50 25.41 24.16
CA TRP A 193 -15.83 25.00 25.41
C TRP A 193 -15.52 23.50 25.41
#